data_d965a0016d2c850007a38a914aacf1dc
#
_entry.id   d965a0016d2c850007a38a914aacf1dc
#
_cell.length_a   1.000
_cell.length_b   1.000
_cell.length_c   1.000
_cell.angle_alpha   90.00
_cell.angle_beta   90.00
_cell.angle_gamma   90.00
#
_symmetry.space_group_name_H-M   'P 1'
#
loop_
_entity.id
_entity.type
_entity.pdbx_description
1 polymer ?
#
loop_
_entity_poly.entity_id
_entity_poly.type
_entity_poly.pdbx_seq_one_letter_code
_entity_poly.pdbx_strand_id
1 'polypeptide(L)'
;MMKFALKAVTFGVLTAGSTMVMAEDAPSFYGITATGSVAATTDYRFRGVTQSSNNPAIQGGFTFSHKSGAYLSLWGSSVDFGVTGNSTETDVALGYTNTLKLSDTLAPTYDVGIIHYGYIGAGHSFDRNGIGYDGKNGLDFNEVYGKLTFANSLLKGDAISVGVNYSDDYWANSKQFWYFNIGYSAPIADTGFTGLASVGYNKFRNKDALAVVAGGLVKMIAILIIKWA
;
A
#
# COMPACT_ATOMS: atom_id res chain seq x y z
N MET A 1 -7.43 33.51 -8.24
CA MET A 1 -6.39 32.46 -8.20
C MET A 1 -6.84 31.39 -7.24
N MET A 2 -7.51 30.36 -7.75
CA MET A 2 -7.98 29.23 -6.92
C MET A 2 -6.79 28.31 -6.65
N LYS A 3 -6.43 28.14 -5.38
CA LYS A 3 -5.43 27.17 -4.96
C LYS A 3 -6.11 25.80 -4.89
N PHE A 4 -5.88 24.97 -5.89
CA PHE A 4 -6.26 23.56 -5.84
C PHE A 4 -5.30 22.84 -4.90
N ALA A 5 -5.81 22.40 -3.74
CA ALA A 5 -5.08 21.47 -2.89
C ALA A 5 -5.23 20.08 -3.50
N LEU A 6 -4.18 19.58 -4.11
CA LEU A 6 -4.09 18.21 -4.62
C LEU A 6 -4.12 17.25 -3.43
N LYS A 7 -5.29 16.66 -3.16
CA LYS A 7 -5.42 15.58 -2.18
C LYS A 7 -4.98 14.27 -2.86
N ALA A 8 -3.69 14.01 -2.88
CA ALA A 8 -3.18 12.72 -3.34
C ALA A 8 -3.50 11.65 -2.29
N VAL A 9 -4.47 10.81 -2.56
CA VAL A 9 -4.66 9.56 -1.83
C VAL A 9 -3.54 8.63 -2.30
N THR A 10 -2.47 8.55 -1.54
CA THR A 10 -1.36 7.65 -1.86
C THR A 10 -1.66 6.30 -1.21
N PHE A 11 -2.12 5.35 -1.99
CA PHE A 11 -2.12 3.94 -1.59
C PHE A 11 -0.69 3.55 -1.25
N GLY A 12 -0.47 3.08 -0.04
CA GLY A 12 0.87 2.82 0.50
C GLY A 12 1.52 1.53 0.00
N VAL A 13 1.50 1.28 -1.31
CA VAL A 13 2.36 0.26 -1.90
C VAL A 13 3.65 0.94 -2.28
N LEU A 14 4.64 0.85 -1.40
CA LEU A 14 5.99 1.33 -1.64
C LEU A 14 6.71 0.35 -2.58
N THR A 15 6.64 0.61 -3.88
CA THR A 15 7.43 -0.12 -4.87
C THR A 15 8.68 0.66 -5.22
N ALA A 16 9.85 0.06 -5.03
CA ALA A 16 11.11 0.65 -5.43
C ALA A 16 11.18 0.77 -6.97
N GLY A 17 11.30 2.00 -7.48
CA GLY A 17 11.58 2.24 -8.90
C GLY A 17 10.37 2.28 -9.84
N SER A 18 9.16 2.51 -9.34
CA SER A 18 7.97 2.64 -10.20
C SER A 18 7.81 4.06 -10.77
N THR A 19 7.52 4.16 -12.07
CA THR A 19 7.01 5.38 -12.70
C THR A 19 5.48 5.35 -12.64
N MET A 20 4.86 6.34 -12.02
CA MET A 20 3.41 6.52 -12.05
C MET A 20 3.06 7.60 -13.07
N VAL A 21 2.15 7.29 -13.98
CA VAL A 21 1.49 8.29 -14.81
C VAL A 21 0.15 8.60 -14.15
N MET A 22 -0.04 9.84 -13.74
CA MET A 22 -1.30 10.34 -13.17
C MET A 22 -2.02 11.14 -14.25
N ALA A 23 -3.31 10.93 -14.42
CA ALA A 23 -4.13 11.84 -15.22
C ALA A 23 -4.38 13.12 -14.41
N GLU A 24 -3.90 14.24 -14.91
CA GLU A 24 -4.18 15.57 -14.37
C GLU A 24 -5.57 16.02 -14.87
N ASP A 25 -6.38 16.65 -14.02
CA ASP A 25 -7.72 17.18 -14.32
C ASP A 25 -8.81 16.15 -14.72
N ALA A 26 -8.94 15.05 -13.98
CA ALA A 26 -10.07 14.15 -14.18
C ALA A 26 -11.42 14.87 -13.92
N PRO A 27 -12.37 14.85 -14.88
CA PRO A 27 -13.66 15.49 -14.68
C PRO A 27 -14.43 14.83 -13.55
N SER A 28 -15.03 15.64 -12.69
CA SER A 28 -15.88 15.16 -11.59
C SER A 28 -17.31 15.00 -12.05
N PHE A 29 -17.90 13.83 -11.88
CA PHE A 29 -19.31 13.53 -12.13
C PHE A 29 -20.00 13.19 -10.82
N TYR A 30 -21.03 13.93 -10.46
CA TYR A 30 -21.71 13.83 -9.15
C TYR A 30 -20.79 13.91 -7.93
N GLY A 31 -19.67 14.63 -8.03
CA GLY A 31 -18.68 14.74 -6.96
C GLY A 31 -17.73 13.52 -6.85
N ILE A 32 -17.75 12.63 -7.83
CA ILE A 32 -16.82 11.51 -7.97
C ILE A 32 -15.74 11.88 -8.99
N THR A 33 -14.51 11.68 -8.63
CA THR A 33 -13.33 11.79 -9.50
C THR A 33 -12.71 10.41 -9.64
N ALA A 34 -12.40 10.00 -10.87
CA ALA A 34 -11.69 8.77 -11.15
C ALA A 34 -10.23 9.10 -11.51
N THR A 35 -9.28 8.41 -10.87
CA THR A 35 -7.86 8.48 -11.21
C THR A 35 -7.34 7.10 -11.53
N GLY A 36 -6.44 6.99 -12.50
CA GLY A 36 -5.79 5.74 -12.88
C GLY A 36 -4.29 5.84 -12.72
N SER A 37 -3.64 4.69 -12.53
CA SER A 37 -2.19 4.59 -12.49
C SER A 37 -1.72 3.33 -13.18
N VAL A 38 -0.55 3.40 -13.80
CA VAL A 38 0.20 2.25 -14.29
C VAL A 38 1.66 2.42 -13.89
N ALA A 39 2.31 1.33 -13.49
CA ALA A 39 3.70 1.34 -13.09
C ALA A 39 4.40 0.07 -13.53
N ALA A 40 5.72 0.18 -13.77
CA ALA A 40 6.61 -0.95 -13.89
C ALA A 40 7.66 -0.84 -12.78
N THR A 41 7.94 -1.94 -12.11
CA THR A 41 8.96 -2.02 -11.07
C THR A 41 9.94 -3.14 -11.37
N THR A 42 11.18 -3.00 -10.96
CA THR A 42 12.20 -4.06 -11.12
C THR A 42 12.01 -5.20 -10.14
N ASP A 43 11.34 -4.94 -9.00
CA ASP A 43 10.98 -5.91 -7.98
C ASP A 43 9.79 -5.34 -7.19
N TYR A 44 8.70 -6.08 -7.14
CA TYR A 44 7.56 -5.70 -6.32
C TYR A 44 7.80 -6.13 -4.88
N ARG A 45 7.90 -5.18 -3.96
CA ARG A 45 8.06 -5.45 -2.53
C ARG A 45 6.86 -4.94 -1.74
N PHE A 46 6.26 -5.84 -0.98
CA PHE A 46 5.23 -5.54 -0.02
C PHE A 46 5.77 -5.72 1.40
N ARG A 47 5.81 -4.64 2.18
CA ARG A 47 6.33 -4.63 3.57
C ARG A 47 7.71 -5.26 3.70
N GLY A 48 8.58 -5.02 2.71
CA GLY A 48 9.96 -5.53 2.68
C GLY A 48 10.15 -6.90 2.05
N VAL A 49 9.06 -7.63 1.78
CA VAL A 49 9.11 -8.98 1.16
C VAL A 49 8.85 -8.87 -0.33
N THR A 50 9.69 -9.51 -1.15
CA THR A 50 9.44 -9.57 -2.60
C THR A 50 8.18 -10.36 -2.90
N GLN A 51 7.36 -9.82 -3.79
CA GLN A 51 6.14 -10.46 -4.29
C GLN A 51 6.32 -10.97 -5.72
N SER A 52 7.44 -10.65 -6.35
CA SER A 52 7.75 -11.00 -7.74
C SER A 52 9.05 -11.81 -7.89
N SER A 53 9.50 -12.46 -6.81
CA SER A 53 10.74 -13.26 -6.79
C SER A 53 11.97 -12.49 -7.32
N ASN A 54 12.07 -11.20 -7.03
CA ASN A 54 13.05 -10.24 -7.54
C ASN A 54 13.00 -10.05 -9.07
N ASN A 55 11.89 -10.37 -9.71
CA ASN A 55 11.64 -10.12 -11.13
C ASN A 55 10.83 -8.82 -11.33
N PRO A 56 10.89 -8.23 -12.54
CA PRO A 56 10.05 -7.08 -12.87
C PRO A 56 8.56 -7.41 -12.74
N ALA A 57 7.79 -6.42 -12.25
CA ALA A 57 6.35 -6.51 -12.16
C ALA A 57 5.67 -5.30 -12.84
N ILE A 58 4.49 -5.55 -13.42
CA ILE A 58 3.61 -4.53 -13.96
C ILE A 58 2.44 -4.36 -12.99
N GLN A 59 2.15 -3.11 -12.68
CA GLN A 59 1.15 -2.73 -11.68
C GLN A 59 0.21 -1.69 -12.27
N GLY A 60 -1.04 -1.69 -11.82
CA GLY A 60 -1.99 -0.68 -12.26
C GLY A 60 -3.21 -0.62 -11.36
N GLY A 61 -3.95 0.48 -11.44
CA GLY A 61 -5.14 0.62 -10.62
C GLY A 61 -5.98 1.83 -10.97
N PHE A 62 -7.17 1.84 -10.37
CA PHE A 62 -8.12 2.95 -10.45
C PHE A 62 -8.61 3.30 -9.05
N THR A 63 -8.78 4.59 -8.79
CA THR A 63 -9.38 5.08 -7.56
C THR A 63 -10.54 6.02 -7.91
N PHE A 64 -11.70 5.73 -7.35
CA PHE A 64 -12.90 6.56 -7.42
C PHE A 64 -13.07 7.27 -6.09
N SER A 65 -12.86 8.57 -6.07
CA SER A 65 -12.92 9.39 -4.86
C SER A 65 -14.14 10.31 -4.90
N HIS A 66 -14.93 10.32 -3.85
CA HIS A 66 -16.05 11.25 -3.69
C HIS A 66 -15.64 12.47 -2.86
N LYS A 67 -16.21 13.62 -3.14
CA LYS A 67 -15.93 14.90 -2.43
C LYS A 67 -16.15 14.85 -0.92
N SER A 68 -16.91 13.88 -0.42
CA SER A 68 -17.09 13.67 1.03
C SER A 68 -15.84 13.13 1.71
N GLY A 69 -14.93 12.53 0.96
CA GLY A 69 -13.75 11.81 1.44
C GLY A 69 -13.83 10.29 1.28
N ALA A 70 -15.00 9.73 0.97
CA ALA A 70 -15.15 8.30 0.68
C ALA A 70 -14.46 7.94 -0.64
N TYR A 71 -13.86 6.74 -0.72
CA TYR A 71 -13.25 6.24 -1.95
C TYR A 71 -13.32 4.72 -2.07
N LEU A 72 -13.30 4.28 -3.33
CA LEU A 72 -13.08 2.90 -3.76
C LEU A 72 -11.79 2.86 -4.55
N SER A 73 -10.88 1.94 -4.23
CA SER A 73 -9.67 1.70 -5.00
C SER A 73 -9.60 0.25 -5.46
N LEU A 74 -9.23 0.09 -6.71
CA LEU A 74 -8.96 -1.19 -7.36
C LEU A 74 -7.51 -1.17 -7.82
N TRP A 75 -6.73 -2.17 -7.45
CA TRP A 75 -5.33 -2.25 -7.85
C TRP A 75 -4.95 -3.69 -8.19
N GLY A 76 -3.93 -3.86 -9.00
CA GLY A 76 -3.41 -5.17 -9.33
C GLY A 76 -1.94 -5.14 -9.74
N SER A 77 -1.30 -6.28 -9.60
CA SER A 77 0.11 -6.49 -9.93
C SER A 77 0.32 -7.90 -10.45
N SER A 78 1.29 -8.05 -11.34
CA SER A 78 1.89 -9.37 -11.55
C SER A 78 2.69 -9.76 -10.32
N VAL A 79 2.57 -11.02 -9.89
CA VAL A 79 3.28 -11.60 -8.76
C VAL A 79 3.91 -12.95 -9.15
N ASP A 80 4.95 -13.34 -8.42
CA ASP A 80 5.61 -14.64 -8.58
C ASP A 80 6.11 -15.12 -7.21
N PHE A 81 5.44 -16.10 -6.66
CA PHE A 81 5.84 -16.74 -5.40
C PHE A 81 6.61 -18.06 -5.64
N GLY A 82 7.02 -18.33 -6.87
CA GLY A 82 7.70 -19.58 -7.25
C GLY A 82 6.77 -20.79 -7.24
N VAL A 83 5.46 -20.59 -7.31
CA VAL A 83 4.44 -21.65 -7.34
C VAL A 83 3.60 -21.56 -8.60
N THR A 84 3.27 -22.70 -9.17
CA THR A 84 2.47 -22.76 -10.39
C THR A 84 1.06 -22.26 -10.16
N GLY A 85 0.57 -21.40 -11.06
CA GLY A 85 -0.82 -20.93 -11.08
C GLY A 85 -1.08 -19.60 -10.39
N ASN A 86 -0.15 -19.08 -9.60
CA ASN A 86 -0.27 -17.74 -9.01
C ASN A 86 0.58 -16.73 -9.78
N SER A 87 -0.06 -15.81 -10.47
CA SER A 87 0.62 -14.79 -11.27
C SER A 87 0.05 -13.39 -11.12
N THR A 88 -1.04 -13.22 -10.38
CA THR A 88 -1.76 -11.95 -10.29
C THR A 88 -2.29 -11.70 -8.90
N GLU A 89 -2.00 -10.53 -8.37
CA GLU A 89 -2.61 -9.94 -7.18
C GLU A 89 -3.67 -8.91 -7.61
N THR A 90 -4.80 -8.89 -6.91
CA THR A 90 -5.88 -7.93 -7.12
C THR A 90 -6.38 -7.43 -5.78
N ASP A 91 -6.35 -6.12 -5.57
CA ASP A 91 -6.75 -5.51 -4.32
C ASP A 91 -7.97 -4.64 -4.51
N VAL A 92 -8.88 -4.72 -3.56
CA VAL A 92 -10.07 -3.87 -3.49
C VAL A 92 -10.08 -3.17 -2.14
N ALA A 93 -10.05 -1.85 -2.14
CA ALA A 93 -10.12 -1.08 -0.90
C ALA A 93 -11.31 -0.14 -0.90
N LEU A 94 -11.97 -0.06 0.25
CA LEU A 94 -12.97 0.95 0.59
C LEU A 94 -12.45 1.77 1.76
N GLY A 95 -12.43 3.07 1.61
CA GLY A 95 -11.89 3.93 2.64
C GLY A 95 -12.55 5.29 2.72
N TYR A 96 -12.15 6.02 3.74
CA TYR A 96 -12.57 7.37 4.00
C TYR A 96 -11.37 8.20 4.47
N THR A 97 -11.14 9.32 3.80
CA THR A 97 -10.07 10.26 4.15
C THR A 97 -10.64 11.65 4.39
N ASN A 98 -10.15 12.31 5.44
CA ASN A 98 -10.51 13.71 5.71
C ASN A 98 -9.42 14.36 6.58
N THR A 99 -9.57 15.66 6.83
CA THR A 99 -8.65 16.42 7.67
C THR A 99 -9.21 16.50 9.09
N LEU A 100 -8.38 16.14 10.08
CA LEU A 100 -8.67 16.29 11.50
C LEU A 100 -8.11 17.63 11.99
N LYS A 101 -8.96 18.63 12.17
CA LYS A 101 -8.56 19.95 12.69
C LYS A 101 -8.39 19.87 14.20
N LEU A 102 -7.13 19.74 14.66
CA LEU A 102 -6.79 19.72 16.08
C LEU A 102 -6.48 21.12 16.61
N SER A 103 -5.86 21.98 15.77
CA SER A 103 -5.61 23.40 16.04
C SER A 103 -5.44 24.15 14.71
N ASP A 104 -5.17 25.46 14.76
CA ASP A 104 -4.92 26.27 13.57
C ASP A 104 -3.63 25.86 12.83
N THR A 105 -2.69 25.23 13.53
CA THR A 105 -1.39 24.79 12.98
C THR A 105 -1.27 23.30 12.84
N LEU A 106 -2.14 22.51 13.47
CA LEU A 106 -2.10 21.05 13.47
C LEU A 106 -3.40 20.47 12.92
N ALA A 107 -3.35 20.08 11.66
CA ALA A 107 -4.49 19.53 10.93
C ALA A 107 -4.07 18.32 10.07
N PRO A 108 -3.72 17.17 10.69
CA PRO A 108 -3.36 15.99 9.94
C PRO A 108 -4.54 15.47 9.11
N THR A 109 -4.22 14.86 7.98
CA THR A 109 -5.18 14.05 7.23
C THR A 109 -5.21 12.66 7.84
N TYR A 110 -6.40 12.14 8.12
CA TYR A 110 -6.61 10.74 8.47
C TYR A 110 -7.18 9.97 7.29
N ASP A 111 -6.85 8.69 7.22
CA ASP A 111 -7.30 7.75 6.20
C ASP A 111 -7.57 6.42 6.89
N VAL A 112 -8.80 5.94 6.80
CA VAL A 112 -9.23 4.69 7.43
C VAL A 112 -10.01 3.87 6.43
N GLY A 113 -9.89 2.55 6.49
CA GLY A 113 -10.59 1.71 5.54
C GLY A 113 -10.38 0.23 5.77
N ILE A 114 -10.91 -0.51 4.81
CA ILE A 114 -10.72 -1.96 4.68
C ILE A 114 -10.13 -2.24 3.31
N ILE A 115 -9.30 -3.26 3.23
CA ILE A 115 -8.73 -3.74 1.98
C ILE A 115 -8.79 -5.26 1.93
N HIS A 116 -9.22 -5.77 0.78
CA HIS A 116 -9.14 -7.18 0.42
C HIS A 116 -7.97 -7.37 -0.53
N TYR A 117 -7.08 -8.28 -0.21
CA TYR A 117 -6.00 -8.76 -1.07
C TYR A 117 -6.40 -10.10 -1.64
N GLY A 118 -6.48 -10.20 -2.96
CA GLY A 118 -6.86 -11.40 -3.68
C GLY A 118 -5.74 -11.88 -4.60
N TYR A 119 -5.45 -13.19 -4.55
CA TYR A 119 -4.38 -13.81 -5.34
C TYR A 119 -4.96 -14.82 -6.32
N ILE A 120 -5.17 -14.39 -7.57
CA ILE A 120 -5.83 -15.18 -8.60
C ILE A 120 -4.98 -16.42 -8.94
N GLY A 121 -5.59 -17.59 -8.87
CA GLY A 121 -4.94 -18.87 -9.17
C GLY A 121 -4.15 -19.48 -8.02
N ALA A 122 -4.05 -18.82 -6.87
CA ALA A 122 -3.30 -19.32 -5.71
C ALA A 122 -3.95 -20.49 -4.97
N GLY A 123 -5.21 -20.77 -5.23
CA GLY A 123 -6.04 -21.69 -4.45
C GLY A 123 -5.61 -23.16 -4.41
N HIS A 124 -4.63 -23.57 -5.23
CA HIS A 124 -4.27 -25.00 -5.33
C HIS A 124 -2.77 -25.30 -5.17
N SER A 125 -1.93 -24.32 -4.88
CA SER A 125 -0.49 -24.44 -5.08
C SER A 125 0.34 -24.53 -3.80
N PHE A 126 -0.22 -24.28 -2.63
CA PHE A 126 0.48 -24.32 -1.36
C PHE A 126 0.16 -25.55 -0.52
N ASP A 127 0.53 -26.74 -0.96
CA ASP A 127 0.68 -27.89 -0.09
C ASP A 127 2.18 -28.15 0.10
N ARG A 128 2.80 -27.46 1.05
CA ARG A 128 4.09 -27.84 1.60
C ARG A 128 4.24 -27.43 3.04
N ASN A 129 4.27 -28.43 3.90
CA ASN A 129 4.84 -28.38 5.25
C ASN A 129 4.08 -27.58 6.31
N GLY A 130 2.75 -27.76 6.40
CA GLY A 130 2.11 -27.56 7.68
C GLY A 130 1.77 -26.11 8.06
N ILE A 131 1.77 -25.18 7.15
CA ILE A 131 1.14 -23.89 7.37
C ILE A 131 -0.25 -23.98 6.75
N GLY A 132 -1.19 -24.20 7.58
CA GLY A 132 -2.64 -24.13 7.53
C GLY A 132 -3.36 -23.92 6.21
N TYR A 133 -2.93 -24.57 5.13
CA TYR A 133 -3.64 -24.53 3.87
C TYR A 133 -4.79 -25.54 3.88
N ASP A 134 -6.03 -25.04 3.84
CA ASP A 134 -7.24 -25.86 3.79
C ASP A 134 -7.81 -26.03 2.37
N GLY A 135 -7.08 -25.59 1.35
CA GLY A 135 -7.51 -25.69 -0.05
C GLY A 135 -8.51 -24.63 -0.51
N LYS A 136 -8.81 -23.64 0.32
CA LYS A 136 -9.88 -22.66 0.08
C LYS A 136 -9.40 -21.22 0.14
N ASN A 137 -8.67 -20.68 -0.79
CA ASN A 137 -8.22 -19.28 -0.80
C ASN A 137 -7.08 -18.98 0.18
N GLY A 138 -6.10 -19.85 0.29
CA GLY A 138 -5.04 -19.77 1.30
C GLY A 138 -4.11 -18.55 1.26
N LEU A 139 -4.14 -17.73 0.22
CA LEU A 139 -3.34 -16.51 0.14
C LEU A 139 -4.16 -15.24 0.33
N ASP A 140 -5.46 -15.28 0.04
CA ASP A 140 -6.34 -14.12 0.16
C ASP A 140 -6.51 -13.71 1.62
N PHE A 141 -6.52 -12.42 1.89
CA PHE A 141 -6.73 -11.91 3.24
C PHE A 141 -7.34 -10.51 3.22
N ASN A 142 -7.83 -10.10 4.38
CA ASN A 142 -8.42 -8.78 4.59
C ASN A 142 -7.66 -8.02 5.66
N GLU A 143 -7.61 -6.71 5.52
CA GLU A 143 -7.09 -5.82 6.54
C GLU A 143 -8.06 -4.66 6.80
N VAL A 144 -8.08 -4.22 8.04
CA VAL A 144 -8.51 -2.87 8.40
C VAL A 144 -7.28 -2.02 8.62
N TYR A 145 -7.34 -0.73 8.25
CA TYR A 145 -6.19 0.15 8.43
C TYR A 145 -6.59 1.55 8.88
N GLY A 146 -5.62 2.21 9.48
CA GLY A 146 -5.69 3.61 9.82
C GLY A 146 -4.33 4.28 9.61
N LYS A 147 -4.35 5.49 9.03
CA LYS A 147 -3.16 6.29 8.76
C LYS A 147 -3.42 7.75 9.10
N LEU A 148 -2.42 8.39 9.68
CA LEU A 148 -2.36 9.85 9.85
C LEU A 148 -1.21 10.39 9.01
N THR A 149 -1.44 11.53 8.36
CA THR A 149 -0.42 12.23 7.56
C THR A 149 -0.36 13.69 8.00
N PHE A 150 0.82 14.11 8.41
CA PHE A 150 1.17 15.45 8.85
C PHE A 150 1.94 16.13 7.73
N ALA A 151 1.34 17.07 7.04
CA ALA A 151 1.97 17.83 5.97
C ALA A 151 2.77 19.02 6.52
N ASN A 152 3.84 19.39 5.82
CA ASN A 152 4.72 20.51 6.19
C ASN A 152 5.29 20.38 7.62
N SER A 153 5.73 19.17 7.98
CA SER A 153 6.16 18.84 9.34
C SER A 153 7.53 19.37 9.69
N LEU A 154 8.49 19.26 8.79
CA LEU A 154 9.88 19.69 8.95
C LEU A 154 10.29 20.70 7.88
N LEU A 155 9.80 20.50 6.65
CA LEU A 155 10.10 21.33 5.49
C LEU A 155 8.80 21.66 4.75
N LYS A 156 8.80 22.74 3.98
CA LYS A 156 7.67 23.06 3.10
C LYS A 156 7.50 21.98 2.04
N GLY A 157 6.31 21.41 1.98
CA GLY A 157 5.96 20.37 1.01
C GLY A 157 6.31 18.94 1.44
N ASP A 158 6.89 18.75 2.62
CA ASP A 158 7.12 17.42 3.17
C ASP A 158 5.86 16.82 3.84
N ALA A 159 5.93 15.54 4.17
CA ALA A 159 4.93 14.89 4.99
C ALA A 159 5.53 13.76 5.83
N ILE A 160 5.09 13.67 7.08
CA ILE A 160 5.29 12.51 7.95
C ILE A 160 3.98 11.73 7.99
N SER A 161 4.06 10.42 7.84
CA SER A 161 2.90 9.53 7.98
C SER A 161 3.15 8.47 9.06
N VAL A 162 2.09 8.13 9.80
CA VAL A 162 2.08 6.99 10.70
C VAL A 162 0.86 6.13 10.38
N GLY A 163 1.04 4.82 10.35
CA GLY A 163 -0.01 3.90 9.94
C GLY A 163 0.00 2.61 10.72
N VAL A 164 -1.18 2.00 10.79
CA VAL A 164 -1.40 0.67 11.35
C VAL A 164 -2.34 -0.11 10.45
N ASN A 165 -2.02 -1.39 10.23
CA ASN A 165 -2.89 -2.34 9.56
C ASN A 165 -3.09 -3.55 10.48
N TYR A 166 -4.27 -4.14 10.43
CA TYR A 166 -4.63 -5.34 11.18
C TYR A 166 -5.36 -6.33 10.28
N SER A 167 -4.97 -7.59 10.37
CA SER A 167 -5.68 -8.74 9.82
C SER A 167 -5.93 -9.76 10.93
N ASP A 168 -7.10 -10.36 10.94
CA ASP A 168 -7.44 -11.48 11.83
C ASP A 168 -6.91 -12.82 11.29
N ASP A 169 -6.82 -12.92 9.97
CA ASP A 169 -6.21 -14.05 9.28
C ASP A 169 -5.44 -13.55 8.05
N TYR A 170 -4.16 -13.29 8.24
CA TYR A 170 -3.26 -12.75 7.25
C TYR A 170 -2.81 -13.85 6.27
N TRP A 171 -2.15 -13.44 5.21
CA TRP A 171 -1.61 -14.27 4.13
C TRP A 171 -1.24 -15.70 4.55
N ALA A 172 -1.63 -16.71 3.76
CA ALA A 172 -1.43 -18.15 4.02
C ALA A 172 -2.00 -18.64 5.37
N ASN A 173 -3.14 -18.11 5.80
CA ASN A 173 -3.80 -18.44 7.09
C ASN A 173 -2.87 -18.26 8.31
N SER A 174 -1.99 -17.27 8.27
CA SER A 174 -0.99 -17.05 9.31
C SER A 174 -1.55 -16.45 10.60
N LYS A 175 -2.89 -16.29 10.69
CA LYS A 175 -3.62 -15.77 11.84
C LYS A 175 -3.35 -14.28 12.07
N GLN A 176 -3.61 -13.80 13.26
CA GLN A 176 -3.54 -12.38 13.58
C GLN A 176 -2.19 -11.76 13.22
N PHE A 177 -2.28 -10.65 12.52
CA PHE A 177 -1.15 -9.87 12.05
C PHE A 177 -1.38 -8.38 12.28
N TRP A 178 -0.33 -7.69 12.65
CA TRP A 178 -0.28 -6.24 12.75
C TRP A 178 0.91 -5.70 11.98
N TYR A 179 0.69 -4.61 11.26
CA TYR A 179 1.75 -3.84 10.62
C TYR A 179 1.71 -2.41 11.11
N PHE A 180 2.85 -1.92 11.58
CA PHE A 180 3.02 -0.52 11.99
C PHE A 180 4.04 0.11 11.07
N ASN A 181 3.78 1.34 10.62
CA ASN A 181 4.72 2.04 9.75
C ASN A 181 4.82 3.52 10.08
N ILE A 182 6.00 4.07 9.79
CA ILE A 182 6.27 5.50 9.78
C ILE A 182 6.91 5.79 8.42
N GLY A 183 6.39 6.78 7.71
CA GLY A 183 6.90 7.24 6.44
C GLY A 183 7.27 8.72 6.48
N TYR A 184 8.24 9.10 5.67
CA TYR A 184 8.60 10.48 5.41
C TYR A 184 8.72 10.69 3.91
N SER A 185 8.19 11.80 3.44
CA SER A 185 8.32 12.25 2.05
C SER A 185 8.72 13.70 2.01
N ALA A 186 9.63 14.07 1.11
CA ALA A 186 10.03 15.46 0.94
C ALA A 186 10.40 15.75 -0.52
N PRO A 187 10.05 16.94 -1.05
CA PRO A 187 10.51 17.37 -2.35
C PRO A 187 12.04 17.56 -2.32
N ILE A 188 12.71 17.16 -3.41
CA ILE A 188 14.16 17.36 -3.57
C ILE A 188 14.38 18.65 -4.34
N ALA A 189 14.48 19.77 -3.63
CA ALA A 189 14.62 21.11 -4.21
C ALA A 189 13.63 21.33 -5.39
N ASP A 190 14.06 22.06 -6.42
CA ASP A 190 13.26 22.36 -7.62
C ASP A 190 13.45 21.31 -8.74
N THR A 191 13.77 20.08 -8.39
CA THR A 191 14.07 19.01 -9.37
C THR A 191 12.84 18.29 -9.92
N GLY A 192 11.66 18.49 -9.30
CA GLY A 192 10.47 17.68 -9.57
C GLY A 192 10.50 16.29 -8.94
N PHE A 193 11.59 15.90 -8.28
CA PHE A 193 11.68 14.61 -7.57
C PHE A 193 11.21 14.72 -6.13
N THR A 194 10.63 13.65 -5.62
CA THR A 194 10.27 13.49 -4.20
C THR A 194 11.05 12.32 -3.62
N GLY A 195 11.79 12.57 -2.55
CA GLY A 195 12.42 11.52 -1.74
C GLY A 195 11.39 10.88 -0.81
N LEU A 196 11.39 9.56 -0.72
CA LEU A 196 10.52 8.78 0.16
C LEU A 196 11.37 7.84 1.02
N ALA A 197 11.07 7.80 2.32
CA ALA A 197 11.66 6.85 3.24
C ALA A 197 10.59 6.28 4.15
N SER A 198 10.67 5.00 4.49
CA SER A 198 9.75 4.42 5.47
C SER A 198 10.39 3.31 6.27
N VAL A 199 9.83 3.12 7.47
CA VAL A 199 10.17 2.06 8.40
C VAL A 199 8.89 1.36 8.79
N GLY A 200 8.90 0.01 8.73
CA GLY A 200 7.75 -0.80 9.11
C GLY A 200 8.12 -1.93 10.06
N TYR A 201 7.16 -2.32 10.88
CA TYR A 201 7.27 -3.42 11.82
C TYR A 201 6.12 -4.40 11.62
N ASN A 202 6.45 -5.64 11.23
CA ASN A 202 5.53 -6.75 11.07
C ASN A 202 5.44 -7.56 12.36
N LYS A 203 4.24 -7.68 12.95
CA LYS A 203 3.99 -8.45 14.17
C LYS A 203 3.02 -9.58 13.88
N PHE A 204 3.55 -10.79 13.79
CA PHE A 204 2.76 -12.02 13.67
C PHE A 204 2.40 -12.60 15.03
N ARG A 205 1.17 -13.08 15.21
CA ARG A 205 0.79 -13.87 16.38
C ARG A 205 1.40 -15.27 16.31
N ASN A 206 1.42 -15.87 15.12
CA ASN A 206 2.03 -17.16 14.88
C ASN A 206 3.51 -16.99 14.51
N LYS A 207 4.41 -17.53 15.34
CA LYS A 207 5.86 -17.43 15.13
C LYS A 207 6.34 -18.26 13.93
N ASP A 208 5.65 -19.34 13.61
CA ASP A 208 6.00 -20.20 12.49
C ASP A 208 5.67 -19.49 11.15
N ALA A 209 4.60 -18.69 11.11
CA ALA A 209 4.27 -17.85 9.98
C ALA A 209 5.35 -16.80 9.70
N LEU A 210 5.96 -16.23 10.73
CA LEU A 210 7.07 -15.30 10.57
C LEU A 210 8.27 -15.96 9.87
N ALA A 211 8.59 -17.21 10.21
CA ALA A 211 9.69 -17.94 9.61
C ALA A 211 9.47 -18.20 8.10
N VAL A 212 8.23 -18.44 7.69
CA VAL A 212 7.88 -18.71 6.29
C VAL A 212 7.81 -17.45 5.44
N VAL A 213 7.12 -16.42 5.94
CA VAL A 213 6.91 -15.17 5.19
C VAL A 213 8.20 -14.36 5.05
N ALA A 214 9.08 -14.45 6.03
CA ALA A 214 10.23 -13.55 6.12
C ALA A 214 11.60 -14.23 6.08
N GLY A 215 11.66 -15.54 5.84
CA GLY A 215 12.93 -16.25 5.95
C GLY A 215 13.59 -16.08 7.32
N GLY A 216 12.80 -15.85 8.37
CA GLY A 216 13.24 -15.72 9.75
C GLY A 216 13.59 -14.33 10.27
N LEU A 217 13.58 -13.28 9.44
CA LEU A 217 13.94 -11.94 9.92
C LEU A 217 13.31 -10.82 9.08
N VAL A 218 12.14 -10.30 9.48
CA VAL A 218 11.70 -8.97 9.01
C VAL A 218 12.26 -7.92 9.97
N LYS A 219 13.48 -7.56 9.78
CA LYS A 219 14.01 -6.30 10.31
C LYS A 219 13.85 -5.23 9.23
N MET A 220 13.19 -4.14 9.65
CA MET A 220 13.19 -2.81 9.07
C MET A 220 13.96 -2.66 7.76
N ILE A 221 13.27 -2.38 6.68
CA ILE A 221 13.90 -1.90 5.46
C ILE A 221 13.49 -0.45 5.30
N ALA A 222 14.46 0.46 5.40
CA ALA A 222 14.30 1.81 4.91
C ALA A 222 14.42 1.73 3.39
N ILE A 223 13.36 2.08 2.67
CA ILE A 223 13.38 2.12 1.21
C ILE A 223 13.37 3.59 0.82
N LEU A 224 14.43 4.04 0.19
CA LEU A 224 14.48 5.33 -0.47
C LEU A 224 13.88 5.18 -1.86
N ILE A 225 12.74 5.80 -2.09
CA ILE A 225 12.13 5.88 -3.42
C ILE A 225 12.18 7.32 -3.88
N ILE A 226 12.69 7.52 -5.09
CA ILE A 226 12.69 8.81 -5.76
C ILE A 226 11.54 8.78 -6.77
N LYS A 227 10.53 9.65 -6.57
CA LYS A 227 9.40 9.81 -7.47
C LYS A 227 9.56 11.11 -8.25
N TRP A 228 9.37 11.04 -9.56
CA TRP A 228 9.23 12.22 -10.39
C TRP A 228 7.75 12.64 -10.41
N ALA A 229 7.49 13.93 -10.23
CA ALA A 229 6.15 14.51 -10.31
C ALA A 229 5.90 15.08 -11.71
#